data_9f525aa3cbc656e10fa2115ebafb297c
#
_entry.id   9f525aa3cbc656e10fa2115ebafb297c
#
_cell.length_a   1.000
_cell.length_b   1.000
_cell.length_c   1.000
_cell.angle_alpha   90.00
_cell.angle_beta   90.00
_cell.angle_gamma   90.00
#
_symmetry.space_group_name_H-M   'P 1'
#
loop_
_entity.id
_entity.type
_entity.pdbx_description
1 polymer ?
#
loop_
_entity_poly.entity_id
_entity_poly.type
_entity_poly.pdbx_seq_one_letter_code
_entity_poly.pdbx_strand_id
1 'polypeptide(L)' 'MATALQQPEVAPGHGFVSEEAKRRAEKARTVRARARQELNLQRENILSQRTSNPARRAALEAALAQIEGQLEAMK' A
#
# COMPACT_ATOMS: atom_id res chain seq x y z
N MET A 1 12.52 2.80 38.43
CA MET A 1 12.44 2.92 38.14
C MET A 1 12.08 3.07 37.33
N ALA A 2 11.97 3.19 37.20
CA ALA A 2 11.62 3.40 36.46
C ALA A 2 11.27 3.44 35.70
N THR A 3 11.23 3.45 35.63
CA THR A 3 10.90 3.45 35.01
C THR A 3 10.27 3.69 34.28
N ALA A 4 10.12 3.89 34.39
CA ALA A 4 9.57 4.19 33.87
C ALA A 4 9.18 4.46 33.05
N LEU A 5 9.35 4.48 32.92
CA LEU A 5 9.05 4.76 32.31
C LEU A 5 8.53 4.82 31.51
N GLN A 6 8.48 4.71 31.50
CA GLN A 6 8.05 4.82 30.94
C GLN A 6 7.33 5.02 30.18
N GLN A 7 7.22 5.01 30.11
CA GLN A 7 6.56 5.27 29.59
C GLN A 7 5.78 5.66 29.08
N PRO A 8 5.78 5.91 28.89
CA PRO A 8 5.08 6.40 28.55
C PRO A 8 4.39 6.37 27.87
N GLU A 9 4.47 6.34 27.81
CA GLU A 9 3.92 6.35 27.35
C GLU A 9 2.98 6.34 26.89
N VAL A 10 3.06 6.27 26.80
CA VAL A 10 2.28 6.35 26.60
C VAL A 10 1.45 6.48 26.30
N ALA A 11 1.37 6.50 26.18
CA ALA A 11 0.66 6.70 26.16
C ALA A 11 -0.09 6.70 25.99
N PRO A 12 -0.08 6.77 25.83
CA PRO A 12 -0.89 6.83 25.83
C PRO A 12 -1.70 6.54 25.73
N GLY A 13 -1.66 6.31 25.80
CA GLY A 13 -2.36 6.13 25.93
C GLY A 13 -3.25 6.19 25.92
N HIS A 14 -2.92 6.29 26.34
CA HIS A 14 -4.10 6.39 26.33
C HIS A 14 -4.83 6.88 25.21
N GLY A 15 -4.97 6.69 24.40
CA GLY A 15 -5.75 7.09 23.28
C GLY A 15 -5.44 8.45 22.68
N PHE A 16 -4.59 9.20 23.29
CA PHE A 16 -4.25 10.51 22.79
C PHE A 16 -3.24 10.43 21.66
N VAL A 17 -3.56 11.09 20.54
CA VAL A 17 -2.68 11.16 19.39
C VAL A 17 -2.52 12.63 19.02
N SER A 18 -1.28 13.08 18.82
CA SER A 18 -1.04 14.47 18.47
C SER A 18 -1.59 14.78 17.09
N GLU A 19 -1.86 16.06 16.83
CA GLU A 19 -2.33 16.49 15.53
C GLU A 19 -1.34 16.15 14.45
N GLU A 20 -0.06 16.29 14.76
CA GLU A 20 0.98 15.98 13.81
C GLU A 20 0.99 14.51 13.45
N ALA A 21 0.82 13.64 14.45
CA ALA A 21 0.79 12.21 14.21
C ALA A 21 -0.45 11.84 13.41
N LYS A 22 -1.57 12.48 13.68
CA LYS A 22 -2.80 12.24 12.92
C LYS A 22 -2.61 12.59 11.44
N ARG A 23 -2.00 13.73 11.18
CA ARG A 23 -1.78 14.16 9.81
C ARG A 23 -0.85 13.22 9.07
N ARG A 24 0.19 12.75 9.75
CA ARG A 24 1.09 11.78 9.13
C ARG A 24 0.38 10.48 8.82
N ALA A 25 -0.46 10.03 9.73
CA ALA A 25 -1.21 8.80 9.52
C ALA A 25 -2.19 8.92 8.37
N GLU A 26 -2.87 10.07 8.29
CA GLU A 26 -3.82 10.31 7.19
C GLU A 26 -3.10 10.41 5.86
N LYS A 27 -1.95 11.07 5.84
CA LYS A 27 -1.17 11.18 4.62
C LYS A 27 -0.69 9.82 4.15
N ALA A 28 -0.23 9.01 5.10
CA ALA A 28 0.22 7.66 4.76
C ALA A 28 -0.91 6.83 4.18
N ARG A 29 -2.11 6.95 4.75
CA ARG A 29 -3.28 6.23 4.24
C ARG A 29 -3.63 6.69 2.84
N THR A 30 -3.56 8.00 2.60
CA THR A 30 -3.88 8.55 1.29
C THR A 30 -2.88 8.08 0.23
N VAL A 31 -1.60 8.13 0.55
CA VAL A 31 -0.56 7.67 -0.35
C VAL A 31 -0.76 6.20 -0.69
N ARG A 32 -1.06 5.41 0.33
CA ARG A 32 -1.26 3.98 0.14
C ARG A 32 -2.49 3.70 -0.72
N ALA A 33 -3.58 4.43 -0.46
CA ALA A 33 -4.80 4.25 -1.24
C ALA A 33 -4.58 4.61 -2.69
N ARG A 34 -3.84 5.68 -2.96
CA ARG A 34 -3.52 6.08 -4.32
C ARG A 34 -2.64 5.07 -5.03
N ALA A 35 -1.66 4.54 -4.30
CA ALA A 35 -0.79 3.53 -4.89
C ALA A 35 -1.58 2.29 -5.27
N ARG A 36 -2.49 1.87 -4.41
CA ARG A 36 -3.34 0.71 -4.70
C ARG A 36 -4.23 0.98 -5.89
N GLN A 37 -4.81 2.17 -5.93
CA GLN A 37 -5.68 2.54 -7.04
C GLN A 37 -4.93 2.51 -8.36
N GLU A 38 -3.71 3.03 -8.37
CA GLU A 38 -2.91 3.06 -9.57
C GLU A 38 -2.54 1.65 -10.01
N LEU A 39 -2.18 0.79 -9.07
CA LEU A 39 -1.87 -0.60 -9.40
C LEU A 39 -3.09 -1.31 -9.98
N ASN A 40 -4.27 -1.03 -9.43
CA ASN A 40 -5.50 -1.61 -9.97
C ASN A 40 -5.78 -1.12 -11.38
N LEU A 41 -5.52 0.15 -11.67
CA LEU A 41 -5.69 0.67 -13.01
C LEU A 41 -4.72 0.02 -13.99
N GLN A 42 -3.48 -0.16 -13.58
CA GLN A 42 -2.49 -0.84 -14.41
C GLN A 42 -2.92 -2.28 -14.67
N ARG A 43 -3.42 -2.93 -13.66
CA ARG A 43 -3.90 -4.29 -13.79
C ARG A 43 -5.04 -4.38 -14.80
N GLU A 44 -6.01 -3.48 -14.69
CA GLU A 44 -7.12 -3.44 -15.63
C GLU A 44 -6.65 -3.19 -17.05
N ASN A 45 -5.68 -2.28 -17.19
CA ASN A 45 -5.13 -1.97 -18.48
C ASN A 45 -4.51 -3.19 -19.12
N ILE A 46 -3.73 -3.94 -18.34
CA ILE A 46 -3.11 -5.16 -18.85
C ILE A 46 -4.16 -6.20 -19.23
N LEU A 47 -5.16 -6.36 -18.37
CA LEU A 47 -6.21 -7.35 -18.62
C LEU A 47 -7.02 -7.02 -19.86
N SER A 48 -7.10 -5.75 -20.23
CA SER A 48 -7.86 -5.34 -21.40
C SER A 48 -7.10 -5.54 -22.71
N GLN A 49 -5.80 -5.76 -22.64
CA GLN A 49 -5.01 -5.92 -23.86
C GLN A 49 -5.16 -7.32 -24.40
N ARG A 50 -5.33 -7.39 -25.71
CA ARG A 50 -5.49 -8.65 -26.43
C ARG A 50 -4.39 -8.76 -27.46
N THR A 51 -3.75 -9.91 -27.53
CA THR A 51 -2.70 -10.13 -28.51
C THR A 51 -2.59 -11.62 -28.80
N SER A 52 -2.28 -11.93 -30.07
CA SER A 52 -1.98 -13.30 -30.46
C SER A 52 -0.47 -13.54 -30.49
N ASN A 53 0.33 -12.51 -30.22
CA ASN A 53 1.78 -12.63 -30.21
C ASN A 53 2.22 -13.31 -28.91
N PRO A 54 2.84 -14.50 -28.98
CA PRO A 54 3.19 -15.23 -27.75
C PRO A 54 4.16 -14.47 -26.85
N ALA A 55 5.14 -13.78 -27.45
CA ALA A 55 6.11 -13.04 -26.65
C ALA A 55 5.43 -11.90 -25.90
N ARG A 56 4.52 -11.21 -26.58
CA ARG A 56 3.80 -10.10 -25.95
C ARG A 56 2.85 -10.62 -24.89
N ARG A 57 2.22 -11.73 -25.12
CA ARG A 57 1.35 -12.34 -24.12
C ARG A 57 2.14 -12.71 -22.88
N ALA A 58 3.31 -13.30 -23.06
CA ALA A 58 4.14 -13.66 -21.92
C ALA A 58 4.56 -12.44 -21.13
N ALA A 59 4.88 -11.34 -21.83
CA ALA A 59 5.24 -10.09 -21.15
C ALA A 59 4.08 -9.52 -20.36
N LEU A 60 2.87 -9.59 -20.93
CA LEU A 60 1.68 -9.12 -20.22
C LEU A 60 1.40 -9.95 -19.00
N GLU A 61 1.56 -11.26 -19.09
CA GLU A 61 1.35 -12.15 -17.96
C GLU A 61 2.37 -11.88 -16.85
N ALA A 62 3.62 -11.64 -17.23
CA ALA A 62 4.65 -11.34 -16.24
C ALA A 62 4.37 -10.02 -15.53
N ALA A 63 3.95 -9.01 -16.31
CA ALA A 63 3.61 -7.72 -15.73
C ALA A 63 2.42 -7.83 -14.79
N LEU A 64 1.43 -8.62 -15.17
CA LEU A 64 0.25 -8.82 -14.34
C LEU A 64 0.62 -9.50 -13.03
N ALA A 65 1.46 -10.52 -13.10
CA ALA A 65 1.89 -11.24 -11.89
C ALA A 65 2.62 -10.29 -10.94
N GLN A 66 3.46 -9.41 -11.49
CA GLN A 66 4.19 -8.46 -10.67
C GLN A 66 3.26 -7.48 -9.98
N ILE A 67 2.28 -6.96 -10.72
CA ILE A 67 1.33 -6.03 -10.15
C ILE A 67 0.49 -6.70 -9.07
N GLU A 68 0.05 -7.92 -9.31
CA GLU A 68 -0.73 -8.65 -8.33
C GLU A 68 0.08 -8.94 -7.08
N GLY A 69 1.38 -9.20 -7.24
CA GLY A 69 2.27 -9.37 -6.10
C GLY A 69 2.38 -8.11 -5.27
N GLN A 70 2.45 -6.97 -5.94
CA GLN A 70 2.51 -5.69 -5.24
C GLN A 70 1.22 -5.40 -4.50
N LEU A 71 0.08 -5.69 -5.12
CA LEU A 71 -1.21 -5.51 -4.47
C LEU A 71 -1.34 -6.43 -3.25
N GLU A 72 -0.87 -7.64 -3.39
CA GLU A 72 -0.91 -8.59 -2.29
C GLU A 72 -0.09 -8.09 -1.11
N ALA A 73 1.06 -7.48 -1.40
CA ALA A 73 1.93 -6.96 -0.36
C ALA A 73 1.31 -5.77 0.36
N MET A 74 0.30 -5.15 -0.22
CA MET A 74 -0.34 -3.98 0.37
C MET A 74 -1.57 -4.32 1.19
N LYS A 75 -1.89 -5.58 1.33
CA LYS A 75 -3.05 -6.00 2.13
C LYS A 75 -2.82 -5.85 3.63
#